data_4c0bba88497b751252f3926530c2428a
#
_entry.id   4c0bba88497b751252f3926530c2428a
#
_cell.length_a   1.000
_cell.length_b   1.000
_cell.length_c   1.000
_cell.angle_alpha   90.00
_cell.angle_beta   90.00
_cell.angle_gamma   90.00
#
_symmetry.space_group_name_H-M   'P 1'
#
loop_
_entity.id
_entity.type
_entity.pdbx_description
1 polymer ?
#
loop_
_entity_poly.entity_id
_entity_poly.type
_entity_poly.pdbx_seq_one_letter_code
_entity_poly.pdbx_strand_id
1 'polypeptide(L)'
;MEKKTGFIGCGNMGKAILSGLLASGQARAENVWVYTPSEESREALRQEFGVNTTSSAQEVAQATDIVFGAVKPNIMLKVMSDIASSLNKDSLVVSVAAGITLDQLATVLGHDRKIIRTMPNTPSLVQAGMTSITPNALASEEDIQNVLAMFRSFGEAEVVAEYLIHPVVGVSGSAPAYVFMFIEAMADAAVLGGMPRAQAYKFAAQAVMGSAKMVLETGKHPGELKDMVCSPGGTTIEAVRVLEERGMRAAVIEAMAQCMAKSEKLSKG
;
A
#
# COMPACT_ATOMS: atom_id res chain seq x y z
N MET A 1 1.07 7.05 20.34
CA MET A 1 1.96 8.15 19.86
C MET A 1 1.33 9.50 20.25
N GLU A 2 2.10 10.40 20.82
CA GLU A 2 1.59 11.74 21.19
C GLU A 2 1.60 12.73 19.99
N LYS A 3 2.31 12.39 18.90
CA LYS A 3 2.42 13.22 17.69
C LYS A 3 1.07 13.37 17.01
N LYS A 4 0.74 14.61 16.64
CA LYS A 4 -0.47 14.91 15.87
C LYS A 4 -0.29 14.51 14.42
N THR A 5 -1.27 13.83 13.87
CA THR A 5 -1.23 13.28 12.49
C THR A 5 -2.26 13.98 11.61
N GLY A 6 -1.82 14.49 10.47
CA GLY A 6 -2.65 15.17 9.49
C GLY A 6 -2.83 14.36 8.22
N PHE A 7 -4.02 14.41 7.64
CA PHE A 7 -4.29 13.84 6.33
C PHE A 7 -4.77 14.93 5.37
N ILE A 8 -4.04 15.11 4.28
CA ILE A 8 -4.44 15.98 3.19
C ILE A 8 -4.97 15.09 2.06
N GLY A 9 -6.30 15.05 1.94
CA GLY A 9 -7.03 14.02 1.21
C GLY A 9 -7.26 12.76 2.07
N CYS A 10 -8.40 12.11 1.88
CA CYS A 10 -8.76 10.88 2.57
C CYS A 10 -9.67 10.01 1.69
N GLY A 11 -9.15 9.63 0.51
CA GLY A 11 -9.78 8.62 -0.35
C GLY A 11 -9.58 7.20 0.21
N ASN A 12 -9.80 6.17 -0.61
CA ASN A 12 -9.73 4.78 -0.16
C ASN A 12 -8.44 4.45 0.61
N MET A 13 -7.27 4.87 0.08
CA MET A 13 -5.99 4.60 0.74
C MET A 13 -5.83 5.43 2.03
N GLY A 14 -6.21 6.72 2.02
CA GLY A 14 -6.18 7.55 3.22
C GLY A 14 -7.08 7.00 4.32
N LYS A 15 -8.27 6.53 3.98
CA LYS A 15 -9.20 5.87 4.93
C LYS A 15 -8.63 4.56 5.48
N ALA A 16 -7.98 3.74 4.64
CA ALA A 16 -7.34 2.50 5.07
C ALA A 16 -6.26 2.77 6.13
N ILE A 17 -5.39 3.75 5.86
CA ILE A 17 -4.34 4.17 6.79
C ILE A 17 -4.95 4.72 8.08
N LEU A 18 -5.90 5.65 7.96
CA LEU A 18 -6.57 6.25 9.11
C LEU A 18 -7.24 5.19 10.00
N SER A 19 -8.03 4.30 9.40
CA SER A 19 -8.69 3.20 10.10
C SER A 19 -7.69 2.30 10.82
N GLY A 20 -6.60 1.92 10.13
CA GLY A 20 -5.55 1.09 10.72
C GLY A 20 -4.86 1.76 11.90
N LEU A 21 -4.52 3.04 11.79
CA LEU A 21 -3.87 3.81 12.87
C LEU A 21 -4.77 3.94 14.11
N LEU A 22 -6.05 4.18 13.92
CA LEU A 22 -7.01 4.28 15.03
C LEU A 22 -7.28 2.92 15.67
N ALA A 23 -7.52 1.89 14.88
CA ALA A 23 -7.81 0.54 15.37
C ALA A 23 -6.64 -0.06 16.16
N SER A 24 -5.40 0.23 15.77
CA SER A 24 -4.19 -0.24 16.46
C SER A 24 -3.78 0.60 17.68
N GLY A 25 -4.41 1.76 17.87
CA GLY A 25 -4.02 2.71 18.92
C GLY A 25 -2.73 3.48 18.61
N GLN A 26 -2.18 3.41 17.40
CA GLN A 26 -1.02 4.21 16.96
C GLN A 26 -1.34 5.70 16.91
N ALA A 27 -2.59 6.06 16.62
CA ALA A 27 -3.10 7.43 16.74
C ALA A 27 -4.39 7.46 17.55
N ARG A 28 -4.63 8.58 18.26
CA ARG A 28 -5.92 8.86 18.91
C ARG A 28 -6.71 9.79 18.02
N ALA A 29 -8.01 9.59 17.89
CA ALA A 29 -8.88 10.39 17.02
C ALA A 29 -8.76 11.90 17.27
N GLU A 30 -8.64 12.30 18.54
CA GLU A 30 -8.44 13.69 18.98
C GLU A 30 -7.16 14.34 18.45
N ASN A 31 -6.12 13.53 18.12
CA ASN A 31 -4.84 13.96 17.58
C ASN A 31 -4.76 13.84 16.05
N VAL A 32 -5.85 13.47 15.38
CA VAL A 32 -5.90 13.34 13.93
C VAL A 32 -6.70 14.48 13.30
N TRP A 33 -6.12 15.09 12.27
CA TRP A 33 -6.73 16.16 11.49
C TRP A 33 -6.85 15.74 10.03
N VAL A 34 -8.02 15.96 9.44
CA VAL A 34 -8.28 15.54 8.04
C VAL A 34 -8.84 16.71 7.23
N TYR A 35 -8.24 16.94 6.08
CA TYR A 35 -8.75 17.80 5.03
C TYR A 35 -9.26 16.99 3.85
N THR A 36 -10.47 17.25 3.42
CA THR A 36 -11.00 16.92 2.09
C THR A 36 -11.80 18.10 1.55
N PRO A 37 -11.85 18.30 0.22
CA PRO A 37 -12.59 19.45 -0.34
C PRO A 37 -14.11 19.36 -0.13
N SER A 38 -14.67 18.15 -0.05
CA SER A 38 -16.11 17.92 0.13
C SER A 38 -16.51 18.01 1.59
N GLU A 39 -17.52 18.83 1.91
CA GLU A 39 -18.11 18.93 3.24
C GLU A 39 -18.77 17.63 3.68
N GLU A 40 -19.49 16.98 2.77
CA GLU A 40 -20.10 15.67 3.01
C GLU A 40 -19.06 14.63 3.42
N SER A 41 -17.91 14.60 2.73
CA SER A 41 -16.81 13.69 3.07
C SER A 41 -16.20 14.00 4.44
N ARG A 42 -16.07 15.30 4.81
CA ARG A 42 -15.58 15.72 6.12
C ARG A 42 -16.51 15.27 7.24
N GLU A 43 -17.82 15.46 7.04
CA GLU A 43 -18.82 15.06 8.02
C GLU A 43 -18.87 13.52 8.18
N ALA A 44 -18.82 12.77 7.08
CA ALA A 44 -18.74 11.30 7.13
C ALA A 44 -17.51 10.82 7.90
N LEU A 45 -16.34 11.41 7.67
CA LEU A 45 -15.11 11.06 8.39
C LEU A 45 -15.20 11.40 9.89
N ARG A 46 -15.82 12.53 10.24
CA ARG A 46 -16.04 12.90 11.65
C ARG A 46 -16.97 11.92 12.35
N GLN A 47 -18.05 11.52 11.69
CA GLN A 47 -19.03 10.57 12.25
C GLN A 47 -18.44 9.15 12.34
N GLU A 48 -17.70 8.71 11.33
CA GLU A 48 -17.16 7.35 11.26
C GLU A 48 -15.97 7.17 12.22
N PHE A 49 -15.06 8.16 12.30
CA PHE A 49 -13.76 8.01 12.99
C PHE A 49 -13.59 8.91 14.21
N GLY A 50 -14.47 9.89 14.42
CA GLY A 50 -14.34 10.85 15.54
C GLY A 50 -13.16 11.84 15.42
N VAL A 51 -12.58 11.99 14.24
CA VAL A 51 -11.39 12.83 13.99
C VAL A 51 -11.75 14.29 13.77
N ASN A 52 -10.78 15.18 13.94
CA ASN A 52 -10.92 16.59 13.58
C ASN A 52 -10.94 16.73 12.06
N THR A 53 -11.85 17.53 11.54
CA THR A 53 -11.92 17.83 10.10
C THR A 53 -11.95 19.33 9.86
N THR A 54 -11.30 19.78 8.78
CA THR A 54 -11.24 21.17 8.37
C THR A 54 -11.42 21.33 6.87
N SER A 55 -11.85 22.53 6.44
CA SER A 55 -11.93 22.92 5.03
C SER A 55 -10.61 23.48 4.46
N SER A 56 -9.57 23.56 5.28
CA SER A 56 -8.25 24.10 4.90
C SER A 56 -7.14 23.06 5.04
N ALA A 57 -6.43 22.79 3.94
CA ALA A 57 -5.23 21.95 3.98
C ALA A 57 -4.09 22.60 4.78
N GLN A 58 -4.01 23.93 4.77
CA GLN A 58 -3.03 24.72 5.53
C GLN A 58 -3.24 24.56 7.03
N GLU A 59 -4.49 24.53 7.51
CA GLU A 59 -4.78 24.28 8.93
C GLU A 59 -4.30 22.89 9.37
N VAL A 60 -4.47 21.87 8.55
CA VAL A 60 -3.92 20.53 8.82
C VAL A 60 -2.40 20.59 8.92
N ALA A 61 -1.75 21.24 7.96
CA ALA A 61 -0.29 21.36 7.92
C ALA A 61 0.28 22.10 9.15
N GLN A 62 -0.41 23.13 9.66
CA GLN A 62 -0.02 23.88 10.84
C GLN A 62 -0.26 23.14 12.14
N ALA A 63 -1.34 22.35 12.19
CA ALA A 63 -1.79 21.68 13.42
C ALA A 63 -1.06 20.36 13.71
N THR A 64 -0.30 19.81 12.77
CA THR A 64 0.19 18.41 12.84
C THR A 64 1.69 18.28 12.66
N ASP A 65 2.24 17.22 13.25
CA ASP A 65 3.67 16.87 13.22
C ASP A 65 4.01 15.94 12.08
N ILE A 66 3.06 15.05 11.70
CA ILE A 66 3.18 14.13 10.58
C ILE A 66 2.03 14.42 9.62
N VAL A 67 2.34 14.73 8.37
CA VAL A 67 1.37 15.10 7.34
C VAL A 67 1.36 14.05 6.23
N PHE A 68 0.27 13.31 6.12
CA PHE A 68 0.04 12.39 5.01
C PHE A 68 -0.53 13.12 3.80
N GLY A 69 0.19 13.10 2.69
CA GLY A 69 -0.32 13.46 1.37
C GLY A 69 -1.07 12.26 0.77
N ALA A 70 -2.40 12.23 0.94
CA ALA A 70 -3.26 11.11 0.53
C ALA A 70 -4.25 11.52 -0.58
N VAL A 71 -3.78 12.33 -1.51
CA VAL A 71 -4.51 12.77 -2.71
C VAL A 71 -4.07 11.98 -3.95
N LYS A 72 -4.82 12.11 -5.04
CA LYS A 72 -4.45 11.50 -6.33
C LYS A 72 -3.10 12.02 -6.82
N PRO A 73 -2.27 11.19 -7.51
CA PRO A 73 -0.94 11.59 -7.97
C PRO A 73 -0.92 12.87 -8.81
N ASN A 74 -1.88 13.05 -9.70
CA ASN A 74 -1.95 14.19 -10.61
C ASN A 74 -2.16 15.56 -9.95
N ILE A 75 -2.57 15.59 -8.67
CA ILE A 75 -2.73 16.84 -7.91
C ILE A 75 -1.75 16.94 -6.74
N MET A 76 -0.97 15.88 -6.46
CA MET A 76 -0.11 15.80 -5.28
C MET A 76 0.87 16.98 -5.19
N LEU A 77 1.64 17.24 -6.24
CA LEU A 77 2.68 18.29 -6.22
C LEU A 77 2.05 19.68 -6.02
N LYS A 78 0.91 19.94 -6.66
CA LYS A 78 0.18 21.19 -6.45
C LYS A 78 -0.24 21.36 -5.00
N VAL A 79 -0.88 20.35 -4.43
CA VAL A 79 -1.38 20.38 -3.04
C VAL A 79 -0.23 20.52 -2.05
N MET A 80 0.89 19.83 -2.26
CA MET A 80 2.09 19.95 -1.42
C MET A 80 2.70 21.35 -1.52
N SER A 81 2.77 21.94 -2.71
CA SER A 81 3.20 23.34 -2.90
C SER A 81 2.31 24.33 -2.15
N ASP A 82 0.97 24.13 -2.20
CA ASP A 82 0.00 25.02 -1.58
C ASP A 82 0.08 25.03 -0.03
N ILE A 83 0.63 23.97 0.59
CA ILE A 83 0.79 23.86 2.05
C ILE A 83 2.21 24.06 2.53
N ALA A 84 3.21 24.13 1.65
CA ALA A 84 4.64 24.11 2.01
C ALA A 84 5.00 25.19 3.06
N SER A 85 4.49 26.41 2.89
CA SER A 85 4.72 27.52 3.83
C SER A 85 3.97 27.40 5.16
N SER A 86 3.00 26.51 5.25
CA SER A 86 2.18 26.27 6.45
C SER A 86 2.69 25.11 7.30
N LEU A 87 3.60 24.29 6.77
CA LEU A 87 4.22 23.19 7.52
C LEU A 87 5.12 23.72 8.63
N ASN A 88 5.02 23.12 9.81
CA ASN A 88 5.98 23.39 10.88
C ASN A 88 7.40 22.96 10.43
N LYS A 89 8.43 23.61 10.99
CA LYS A 89 9.82 23.36 10.56
C LYS A 89 10.23 21.89 10.66
N ASP A 90 9.79 21.21 11.71
CA ASP A 90 10.17 19.84 12.02
C ASP A 90 9.12 18.81 11.56
N SER A 91 8.05 19.24 10.86
CA SER A 91 7.02 18.33 10.34
C SER A 91 7.61 17.31 9.37
N LEU A 92 7.15 16.08 9.50
CA LEU A 92 7.42 14.99 8.57
C LEU A 92 6.31 14.92 7.53
N VAL A 93 6.64 14.94 6.24
CA VAL A 93 5.68 14.70 5.16
C VAL A 93 5.78 13.26 4.70
N VAL A 94 4.64 12.55 4.68
CA VAL A 94 4.52 11.17 4.22
C VAL A 94 3.63 11.15 2.97
N SER A 95 4.20 10.83 1.82
CA SER A 95 3.46 10.73 0.56
C SER A 95 3.04 9.29 0.29
N VAL A 96 1.75 9.07 -0.04
CA VAL A 96 1.23 7.76 -0.48
C VAL A 96 0.92 7.74 -1.98
N ALA A 97 1.34 8.77 -2.73
CA ALA A 97 1.04 8.88 -4.15
C ALA A 97 1.99 8.06 -5.01
N ALA A 98 1.43 7.19 -5.85
CA ALA A 98 2.21 6.46 -6.84
C ALA A 98 2.81 7.42 -7.89
N GLY A 99 4.03 7.12 -8.34
CA GLY A 99 4.69 7.86 -9.43
C GLY A 99 5.36 9.18 -9.02
N ILE A 100 5.14 9.70 -7.81
CA ILE A 100 5.76 10.95 -7.32
C ILE A 100 7.06 10.62 -6.59
N THR A 101 8.17 11.23 -7.01
CA THR A 101 9.50 10.98 -6.45
C THR A 101 9.82 11.87 -5.23
N LEU A 102 10.83 11.48 -4.44
CA LEU A 102 11.34 12.31 -3.35
C LEU A 102 11.84 13.66 -3.84
N ASP A 103 12.53 13.71 -5.00
CA ASP A 103 13.04 14.94 -5.59
C ASP A 103 11.90 15.89 -6.01
N GLN A 104 10.87 15.35 -6.67
CA GLN A 104 9.68 16.14 -7.04
C GLN A 104 8.98 16.73 -5.80
N LEU A 105 8.87 15.94 -4.71
CA LEU A 105 8.32 16.42 -3.45
C LEU A 105 9.22 17.50 -2.81
N ALA A 106 10.52 17.28 -2.75
CA ALA A 106 11.48 18.24 -2.22
C ALA A 106 11.49 19.57 -3.02
N THR A 107 11.31 19.49 -4.33
CA THR A 107 11.22 20.68 -5.18
C THR A 107 10.06 21.61 -4.78
N VAL A 108 8.91 21.06 -4.40
CA VAL A 108 7.71 21.86 -4.06
C VAL A 108 7.59 22.15 -2.56
N LEU A 109 8.14 21.29 -1.68
CA LEU A 109 8.09 21.45 -0.23
C LEU A 109 9.26 22.24 0.36
N GLY A 110 10.40 22.25 -0.36
CA GLY A 110 11.71 22.72 0.13
C GLY A 110 12.67 21.54 0.37
N HIS A 111 13.94 21.76 0.01
CA HIS A 111 14.99 20.74 0.16
C HIS A 111 15.48 20.54 1.61
N ASP A 112 14.96 21.31 2.55
CA ASP A 112 15.21 21.23 3.99
C ASP A 112 14.12 20.45 4.75
N ARG A 113 13.18 19.82 4.04
CA ARG A 113 12.04 19.09 4.62
C ARG A 113 12.30 17.60 4.76
N LYS A 114 11.81 17.03 5.86
CA LYS A 114 11.77 15.60 6.09
C LYS A 114 10.64 14.99 5.25
N ILE A 115 10.98 14.07 4.39
CA ILE A 115 10.02 13.43 3.46
C ILE A 115 10.20 11.92 3.51
N ILE A 116 9.10 11.21 3.64
CA ILE A 116 9.03 9.76 3.43
C ILE A 116 8.04 9.48 2.32
N ARG A 117 8.52 8.84 1.27
CA ARG A 117 7.69 8.31 0.21
C ARG A 117 7.26 6.89 0.58
N THR A 118 5.96 6.58 0.45
CA THR A 118 5.45 5.25 0.74
C THR A 118 4.67 4.70 -0.44
N MET A 119 4.66 3.38 -0.57
CA MET A 119 3.87 2.69 -1.59
C MET A 119 3.07 1.57 -0.94
N PRO A 120 1.93 1.88 -0.33
CA PRO A 120 0.98 0.89 0.18
C PRO A 120 0.22 0.21 -0.97
N ASN A 121 -0.46 -0.89 -0.66
CA ASN A 121 -1.32 -1.59 -1.62
C ASN A 121 -2.75 -1.78 -1.08
N THR A 122 -3.68 -2.18 -1.95
CA THR A 122 -5.10 -2.29 -1.61
C THR A 122 -5.45 -3.29 -0.50
N PRO A 123 -4.71 -4.39 -0.25
CA PRO A 123 -4.97 -5.24 0.91
C PRO A 123 -4.85 -4.55 2.28
N SER A 124 -4.28 -3.35 2.35
CA SER A 124 -4.34 -2.49 3.55
C SER A 124 -5.76 -2.24 4.05
N LEU A 125 -6.77 -2.26 3.16
CA LEU A 125 -8.20 -2.14 3.52
C LEU A 125 -8.71 -3.26 4.43
N VAL A 126 -8.04 -4.40 4.42
CA VAL A 126 -8.35 -5.59 5.24
C VAL A 126 -7.21 -5.94 6.19
N GLN A 127 -6.36 -4.98 6.52
CA GLN A 127 -5.23 -5.11 7.46
C GLN A 127 -4.19 -6.18 7.04
N ALA A 128 -4.03 -6.38 5.74
CA ALA A 128 -3.08 -7.31 5.14
C ALA A 128 -2.28 -6.65 4.01
N GLY A 129 -1.97 -5.37 4.17
CA GLY A 129 -1.21 -4.59 3.21
C GLY A 129 0.29 -4.88 3.25
N MET A 130 0.98 -4.55 2.15
CA MET A 130 2.44 -4.41 2.12
C MET A 130 2.78 -2.98 1.71
N THR A 131 3.64 -2.32 2.49
CA THR A 131 4.03 -0.94 2.25
C THR A 131 5.54 -0.80 2.18
N SER A 132 6.06 -0.19 1.12
CA SER A 132 7.45 0.26 1.11
C SER A 132 7.57 1.64 1.75
N ILE A 133 8.65 1.85 2.50
CA ILE A 133 9.01 3.09 3.17
C ILE A 133 10.33 3.57 2.57
N THR A 134 10.32 4.73 1.95
CA THR A 134 11.50 5.32 1.29
C THR A 134 11.75 6.72 1.86
N PRO A 135 12.64 6.86 2.84
CA PRO A 135 12.97 8.15 3.44
C PRO A 135 13.93 8.96 2.57
N ASN A 136 13.85 10.30 2.65
CA ASN A 136 14.95 11.15 2.20
C ASN A 136 16.06 11.21 3.28
N ALA A 137 17.19 11.83 2.94
CA ALA A 137 18.35 11.91 3.86
C ALA A 137 18.11 12.75 5.13
N LEU A 138 17.02 13.51 5.19
CA LEU A 138 16.69 14.37 6.33
C LEU A 138 15.76 13.69 7.35
N ALA A 139 15.06 12.64 6.96
CA ALA A 139 14.24 11.84 7.86
C ALA A 139 15.17 11.11 8.86
N SER A 140 14.94 11.34 10.14
CA SER A 140 15.71 10.68 11.21
C SER A 140 15.31 9.22 11.35
N GLU A 141 16.15 8.42 12.01
CA GLU A 141 15.81 7.04 12.34
C GLU A 141 14.51 6.96 13.16
N GLU A 142 14.27 7.89 14.07
CA GLU A 142 13.01 7.98 14.82
C GLU A 142 11.81 8.20 13.89
N ASP A 143 11.92 9.09 12.90
CA ASP A 143 10.86 9.34 11.92
C ASP A 143 10.56 8.07 11.11
N ILE A 144 11.59 7.36 10.69
CA ILE A 144 11.48 6.10 9.93
C ILE A 144 10.79 5.03 10.78
N GLN A 145 11.23 4.82 12.02
CA GLN A 145 10.63 3.82 12.91
C GLN A 145 9.18 4.16 13.28
N ASN A 146 8.85 5.43 13.46
CA ASN A 146 7.47 5.87 13.67
C ASN A 146 6.58 5.51 12.47
N VAL A 147 7.01 5.81 11.24
CA VAL A 147 6.25 5.50 10.03
C VAL A 147 6.15 3.99 9.81
N LEU A 148 7.23 3.23 10.04
CA LEU A 148 7.19 1.77 10.01
C LEU A 148 6.14 1.21 10.99
N ALA A 149 6.14 1.67 12.24
CA ALA A 149 5.18 1.24 13.25
C ALA A 149 3.73 1.58 12.84
N MET A 150 3.51 2.76 12.23
CA MET A 150 2.21 3.16 11.69
C MET A 150 1.72 2.16 10.62
N PHE A 151 2.53 1.86 9.62
CA PHE A 151 2.13 0.97 8.53
C PHE A 151 2.07 -0.51 8.96
N ARG A 152 2.94 -0.95 9.86
CA ARG A 152 2.90 -2.31 10.44
C ARG A 152 1.66 -2.57 11.31
N SER A 153 0.96 -1.55 11.73
CA SER A 153 -0.28 -1.70 12.50
C SER A 153 -1.48 -2.22 11.68
N PHE A 154 -1.38 -2.21 10.35
CA PHE A 154 -2.43 -2.71 9.45
C PHE A 154 -1.87 -3.49 8.24
N GLY A 155 -0.70 -4.12 8.40
CA GLY A 155 -0.04 -4.92 7.39
C GLY A 155 1.43 -5.11 7.70
N GLU A 156 2.23 -5.26 6.65
CA GLU A 156 3.69 -5.30 6.73
C GLU A 156 4.29 -4.05 6.08
N ALA A 157 5.45 -3.62 6.58
CA ALA A 157 6.17 -2.47 6.04
C ALA A 157 7.67 -2.68 6.11
N GLU A 158 8.37 -2.26 5.03
CA GLU A 158 9.82 -2.38 4.93
C GLU A 158 10.45 -1.12 4.34
N VAL A 159 11.65 -0.77 4.81
CA VAL A 159 12.46 0.31 4.24
C VAL A 159 13.11 -0.18 2.96
N VAL A 160 12.92 0.55 1.86
CA VAL A 160 13.55 0.26 0.58
C VAL A 160 14.16 1.53 -0.04
N ALA A 161 15.26 1.36 -0.76
CA ALA A 161 15.85 2.45 -1.53
C ALA A 161 14.93 2.89 -2.68
N GLU A 162 14.94 4.17 -3.03
CA GLU A 162 14.01 4.74 -4.02
C GLU A 162 14.09 4.08 -5.40
N TYR A 163 15.28 3.62 -5.83
CA TYR A 163 15.45 2.94 -7.11
C TYR A 163 14.70 1.59 -7.19
N LEU A 164 14.29 1.02 -6.05
CA LEU A 164 13.50 -0.22 -5.98
C LEU A 164 11.98 0.02 -6.03
N ILE A 165 11.53 1.24 -6.13
CA ILE A 165 10.09 1.54 -6.14
C ILE A 165 9.36 0.91 -7.33
N HIS A 166 9.99 0.84 -8.51
CA HIS A 166 9.35 0.21 -9.67
C HIS A 166 9.18 -1.31 -9.50
N PRO A 167 10.19 -2.07 -9.03
CA PRO A 167 9.98 -3.44 -8.53
C PRO A 167 8.87 -3.56 -7.48
N VAL A 168 8.82 -2.67 -6.48
CA VAL A 168 7.74 -2.65 -5.47
C VAL A 168 6.38 -2.48 -6.12
N VAL A 169 6.23 -1.56 -7.07
CA VAL A 169 4.97 -1.38 -7.81
C VAL A 169 4.56 -2.66 -8.52
N GLY A 170 5.50 -3.37 -9.15
CA GLY A 170 5.24 -4.65 -9.83
C GLY A 170 4.83 -5.77 -8.87
N VAL A 171 5.56 -5.95 -7.76
CA VAL A 171 5.44 -7.12 -6.88
C VAL A 171 4.37 -6.97 -5.79
N SER A 172 4.04 -5.73 -5.37
CA SER A 172 3.05 -5.51 -4.31
C SER A 172 1.99 -4.46 -4.67
N GLY A 173 2.36 -3.38 -5.34
CA GLY A 173 1.41 -2.33 -5.70
C GLY A 173 0.33 -2.80 -6.68
N SER A 174 0.73 -3.46 -7.75
CA SER A 174 -0.16 -3.94 -8.83
C SER A 174 -0.53 -5.42 -8.69
N ALA A 175 0.25 -6.21 -7.97
CA ALA A 175 0.05 -7.65 -7.83
C ALA A 175 -1.32 -8.08 -7.29
N PRO A 176 -2.04 -7.32 -6.45
CA PRO A 176 -3.40 -7.69 -6.07
C PRO A 176 -4.30 -7.99 -7.27
N ALA A 177 -4.17 -7.23 -8.39
CA ALA A 177 -4.93 -7.49 -9.61
C ALA A 177 -4.59 -8.85 -10.23
N TYR A 178 -3.32 -9.24 -10.26
CA TYR A 178 -2.90 -10.55 -10.80
C TYR A 178 -3.42 -11.69 -9.93
N VAL A 179 -3.37 -11.51 -8.61
CA VAL A 179 -3.88 -12.49 -7.64
C VAL A 179 -5.39 -12.64 -7.77
N PHE A 180 -6.15 -11.56 -7.98
CA PHE A 180 -7.58 -11.64 -8.21
C PHE A 180 -7.92 -12.41 -9.51
N MET A 181 -7.18 -12.18 -10.60
CA MET A 181 -7.32 -12.96 -11.83
C MET A 181 -7.01 -14.45 -11.61
N PHE A 182 -5.98 -14.75 -10.81
CA PHE A 182 -5.64 -16.14 -10.48
C PHE A 182 -6.74 -16.82 -9.65
N ILE A 183 -7.27 -16.13 -8.63
CA ILE A 183 -8.39 -16.62 -7.81
C ILE A 183 -9.64 -16.85 -8.68
N GLU A 184 -9.93 -15.94 -9.60
CA GLU A 184 -11.06 -16.04 -10.52
C GLU A 184 -10.92 -17.26 -11.45
N ALA A 185 -9.74 -17.48 -12.03
CA ALA A 185 -9.45 -18.65 -12.87
C ALA A 185 -9.58 -19.98 -12.09
N MET A 186 -9.08 -20.03 -10.85
CA MET A 186 -9.25 -21.19 -9.97
C MET A 186 -10.74 -21.46 -9.68
N ALA A 187 -11.51 -20.41 -9.41
CA ALA A 187 -12.94 -20.53 -9.14
C ALA A 187 -13.71 -20.98 -10.38
N ASP A 188 -13.34 -20.49 -11.57
CA ASP A 188 -13.95 -20.93 -12.84
C ASP A 188 -13.71 -22.42 -13.09
N ALA A 189 -12.49 -22.90 -12.88
CA ALA A 189 -12.16 -24.31 -12.99
C ALA A 189 -12.93 -25.18 -11.98
N ALA A 190 -13.12 -24.69 -10.75
CA ALA A 190 -13.90 -25.40 -9.75
C ALA A 190 -15.39 -25.47 -10.12
N VAL A 191 -15.95 -24.41 -10.72
CA VAL A 191 -17.32 -24.40 -11.23
C VAL A 191 -17.47 -25.37 -12.41
N LEU A 192 -16.48 -25.43 -13.30
CA LEU A 192 -16.45 -26.43 -14.38
C LEU A 192 -16.49 -27.87 -13.81
N GLY A 193 -15.88 -28.08 -12.63
CA GLY A 193 -15.94 -29.33 -11.86
C GLY A 193 -17.23 -29.55 -11.07
N GLY A 194 -18.23 -28.64 -11.18
CA GLY A 194 -19.53 -28.75 -10.52
C GLY A 194 -19.64 -28.06 -9.15
N MET A 195 -18.62 -27.33 -8.69
CA MET A 195 -18.69 -26.60 -7.42
C MET A 195 -19.56 -25.33 -7.56
N PRO A 196 -20.47 -25.03 -6.60
CA PRO A 196 -21.21 -23.77 -6.61
C PRO A 196 -20.28 -22.54 -6.56
N ARG A 197 -20.59 -21.51 -7.35
CA ARG A 197 -19.73 -20.31 -7.53
C ARG A 197 -19.26 -19.68 -6.22
N ALA A 198 -20.16 -19.47 -5.27
CA ALA A 198 -19.83 -18.85 -3.99
C ALA A 198 -18.82 -19.67 -3.16
N GLN A 199 -18.94 -21.01 -3.21
CA GLN A 199 -17.97 -21.90 -2.59
C GLN A 199 -16.64 -21.86 -3.32
N ALA A 200 -16.65 -21.88 -4.66
CA ALA A 200 -15.45 -21.85 -5.48
C ALA A 200 -14.57 -20.64 -5.17
N TYR A 201 -15.11 -19.43 -5.07
CA TYR A 201 -14.36 -18.24 -4.67
C TYR A 201 -13.78 -18.36 -3.26
N LYS A 202 -14.56 -18.86 -2.30
CA LYS A 202 -14.09 -19.01 -0.92
C LYS A 202 -12.91 -19.99 -0.82
N PHE A 203 -13.00 -21.13 -1.49
CA PHE A 203 -11.93 -22.13 -1.51
C PHE A 203 -10.68 -21.60 -2.21
N ALA A 204 -10.83 -20.97 -3.38
CA ALA A 204 -9.70 -20.42 -4.13
C ALA A 204 -8.98 -19.31 -3.34
N ALA A 205 -9.72 -18.34 -2.78
CA ALA A 205 -9.15 -17.25 -2.00
C ALA A 205 -8.44 -17.77 -0.74
N GLN A 206 -9.02 -18.72 -0.02
CA GLN A 206 -8.40 -19.31 1.17
C GLN A 206 -7.14 -20.10 0.84
N ALA A 207 -7.12 -20.84 -0.27
CA ALA A 207 -5.95 -21.58 -0.72
C ALA A 207 -4.77 -20.64 -1.06
N VAL A 208 -5.03 -19.53 -1.77
CA VAL A 208 -4.01 -18.53 -2.11
C VAL A 208 -3.48 -17.84 -0.86
N MET A 209 -4.38 -17.39 0.03
CA MET A 209 -4.00 -16.75 1.29
C MET A 209 -3.15 -17.68 2.16
N GLY A 210 -3.57 -18.94 2.33
CA GLY A 210 -2.84 -19.93 3.13
C GLY A 210 -1.46 -20.26 2.57
N SER A 211 -1.34 -20.34 1.24
CA SER A 211 -0.05 -20.59 0.58
C SER A 211 0.91 -19.42 0.76
N ALA A 212 0.44 -18.18 0.60
CA ALA A 212 1.26 -16.99 0.86
C ALA A 212 1.69 -16.92 2.34
N LYS A 213 0.77 -17.20 3.27
CA LYS A 213 1.07 -17.24 4.70
C LYS A 213 2.14 -18.28 5.04
N MET A 214 2.11 -19.46 4.43
CA MET A 214 3.16 -20.47 4.61
C MET A 214 4.53 -19.96 4.21
N VAL A 215 4.68 -19.24 3.10
CA VAL A 215 5.96 -18.64 2.70
C VAL A 215 6.47 -17.67 3.76
N LEU A 216 5.60 -16.77 4.24
CA LEU A 216 5.98 -15.73 5.21
C LEU A 216 6.34 -16.31 6.59
N GLU A 217 5.56 -17.25 7.10
CA GLU A 217 5.76 -17.79 8.45
C GLU A 217 6.86 -18.83 8.55
N THR A 218 7.05 -19.63 7.50
CA THR A 218 8.08 -20.70 7.55
C THR A 218 9.44 -20.23 7.05
N GLY A 219 9.50 -19.18 6.25
CA GLY A 219 10.71 -18.72 5.58
C GLY A 219 11.28 -19.73 4.56
N LYS A 220 10.53 -20.79 4.25
CA LYS A 220 10.96 -21.82 3.30
C LYS A 220 10.90 -21.32 1.87
N HIS A 221 11.80 -21.83 1.04
CA HIS A 221 11.77 -21.53 -0.39
C HIS A 221 10.45 -21.99 -1.03
N PRO A 222 9.79 -21.16 -1.87
CA PRO A 222 8.52 -21.54 -2.51
C PRO A 222 8.56 -22.84 -3.29
N GLY A 223 9.71 -23.19 -3.89
CA GLY A 223 9.94 -24.48 -4.55
C GLY A 223 9.85 -25.67 -3.59
N GLU A 224 10.43 -25.54 -2.38
CA GLU A 224 10.32 -26.58 -1.35
C GLU A 224 8.85 -26.78 -0.92
N LEU A 225 8.14 -25.69 -0.69
CA LEU A 225 6.72 -25.74 -0.33
C LEU A 225 5.86 -26.37 -1.44
N LYS A 226 6.16 -26.07 -2.72
CA LYS A 226 5.51 -26.70 -3.88
C LYS A 226 5.76 -28.21 -3.87
N ASP A 227 7.01 -28.64 -3.64
CA ASP A 227 7.37 -30.07 -3.65
C ASP A 227 6.68 -30.83 -2.51
N MET A 228 6.47 -30.23 -1.35
CA MET A 228 5.71 -30.83 -0.24
C MET A 228 4.27 -31.19 -0.64
N VAL A 229 3.66 -30.49 -1.60
CA VAL A 229 2.30 -30.75 -2.08
C VAL A 229 2.27 -31.70 -3.27
N CYS A 230 3.39 -31.87 -3.97
CA CYS A 230 3.51 -32.69 -5.19
C CYS A 230 3.93 -34.12 -4.86
N SER A 231 2.98 -35.00 -4.54
CA SER A 231 3.27 -36.43 -4.38
C SER A 231 3.59 -37.08 -5.75
N PRO A 232 4.46 -38.14 -5.77
CA PRO A 232 4.79 -38.88 -6.98
C PRO A 232 3.54 -39.44 -7.68
N GLY A 233 3.35 -39.10 -8.97
CA GLY A 233 2.19 -39.52 -9.76
C GLY A 233 0.84 -38.94 -9.31
N GLY A 234 0.84 -37.94 -8.40
CA GLY A 234 -0.38 -37.35 -7.86
C GLY A 234 -1.02 -36.32 -8.78
N THR A 235 -2.20 -35.83 -8.38
CA THR A 235 -2.96 -34.82 -9.13
C THR A 235 -2.26 -33.48 -9.19
N THR A 236 -1.53 -33.11 -8.13
CA THR A 236 -0.86 -31.81 -8.04
C THR A 236 0.30 -31.70 -9.03
N ILE A 237 1.14 -32.75 -9.17
CA ILE A 237 2.27 -32.70 -10.12
C ILE A 237 1.78 -32.64 -11.56
N GLU A 238 0.64 -33.27 -11.89
CA GLU A 238 0.04 -33.18 -13.22
C GLU A 238 -0.46 -31.75 -13.51
N ALA A 239 -1.11 -31.10 -12.54
CA ALA A 239 -1.51 -29.70 -12.68
C ALA A 239 -0.29 -28.76 -12.85
N VAL A 240 0.78 -28.98 -12.06
CA VAL A 240 2.03 -28.19 -12.18
C VAL A 240 2.63 -28.37 -13.58
N ARG A 241 2.67 -29.60 -14.13
CA ARG A 241 3.14 -29.87 -15.50
C ARG A 241 2.41 -29.01 -16.53
N VAL A 242 1.08 -28.96 -16.45
CA VAL A 242 0.27 -28.14 -17.37
C VAL A 242 0.57 -26.64 -17.22
N LEU A 243 0.69 -26.13 -15.99
CA LEU A 243 1.03 -24.72 -15.76
C LEU A 243 2.40 -24.35 -16.32
N GLU A 244 3.40 -25.24 -16.19
CA GLU A 244 4.74 -25.04 -16.79
C GLU A 244 4.67 -25.06 -18.33
N GLU A 245 3.95 -26.01 -18.93
CA GLU A 245 3.74 -26.07 -20.39
C GLU A 245 3.06 -24.83 -20.96
N ARG A 246 2.13 -24.24 -20.20
CA ARG A 246 1.43 -23.01 -20.58
C ARG A 246 2.20 -21.73 -20.26
N GLY A 247 3.39 -21.85 -19.70
CA GLY A 247 4.31 -20.73 -19.49
C GLY A 247 3.89 -19.78 -18.37
N MET A 248 3.21 -20.27 -17.33
CA MET A 248 2.74 -19.44 -16.21
C MET A 248 3.85 -18.53 -15.64
N ARG A 249 5.05 -19.07 -15.41
CA ARG A 249 6.18 -18.30 -14.86
C ARG A 249 6.60 -17.17 -15.81
N ALA A 250 6.73 -17.47 -17.10
CA ALA A 250 7.10 -16.49 -18.11
C ALA A 250 6.05 -15.39 -18.22
N ALA A 251 4.77 -15.73 -18.19
CA ALA A 251 3.68 -14.75 -18.23
C ALA A 251 3.70 -13.79 -17.02
N VAL A 252 3.94 -14.29 -15.82
CA VAL A 252 4.05 -13.45 -14.61
C VAL A 252 5.26 -12.53 -14.68
N ILE A 253 6.44 -13.04 -15.06
CA ILE A 253 7.67 -12.25 -15.18
C ILE A 253 7.49 -11.12 -16.20
N GLU A 254 6.96 -11.45 -17.40
CA GLU A 254 6.74 -10.46 -18.46
C GLU A 254 5.70 -9.40 -18.04
N ALA A 255 4.58 -9.81 -17.44
CA ALA A 255 3.57 -8.88 -16.96
C ALA A 255 4.15 -7.88 -15.93
N MET A 256 4.95 -8.38 -15.00
CA MET A 256 5.61 -7.52 -14.01
C MET A 256 6.68 -6.61 -14.66
N ALA A 257 7.43 -7.09 -15.64
CA ALA A 257 8.40 -6.28 -16.37
C ALA A 257 7.71 -5.10 -17.09
N GLN A 258 6.58 -5.33 -17.75
CA GLN A 258 5.78 -4.28 -18.37
C GLN A 258 5.20 -3.29 -17.36
N CYS A 259 4.75 -3.79 -16.21
CA CYS A 259 4.27 -2.95 -15.11
C CYS A 259 5.38 -2.02 -14.59
N MET A 260 6.57 -2.54 -14.35
CA MET A 260 7.74 -1.77 -13.91
C MET A 260 8.14 -0.71 -14.94
N ALA A 261 8.21 -1.06 -16.21
CA ALA A 261 8.53 -0.15 -17.30
C ALA A 261 7.49 1.00 -17.42
N LYS A 262 6.20 0.68 -17.25
CA LYS A 262 5.15 1.71 -17.21
C LYS A 262 5.27 2.62 -15.99
N SER A 263 5.55 2.05 -14.82
CA SER A 263 5.78 2.80 -13.58
C SER A 263 6.95 3.79 -13.72
N GLU A 264 8.05 3.34 -14.35
CA GLU A 264 9.21 4.19 -14.60
C GLU A 264 8.87 5.37 -15.54
N LYS A 265 8.13 5.11 -16.63
CA LYS A 265 7.68 6.18 -17.55
C LYS A 265 6.82 7.22 -16.83
N LEU A 266 5.91 6.78 -15.95
CA LEU A 266 5.04 7.69 -15.20
C LEU A 266 5.80 8.55 -14.17
N SER A 267 6.96 8.10 -13.69
CA SER A 267 7.79 8.86 -12.75
C SER A 267 8.68 9.92 -13.44
N LYS A 268 8.86 9.80 -14.76
CA LYS A 268 9.69 10.73 -15.53
C LYS A 268 8.89 11.91 -16.13
N GLY A 269 7.59 11.95 -15.93
CA GLY A 269 6.67 12.97 -16.41
C GLY A 269 5.81 12.47 -17.53
#